data_310c2a80d06494ebf5a9d59e9f927f17
#
_entry.id   310c2a80d06494ebf5a9d59e9f927f17
#
_cell.length_a   1.000
_cell.length_b   1.000
_cell.length_c   1.000
_cell.angle_alpha   90.00
_cell.angle_beta   90.00
_cell.angle_gamma   90.00
#
_symmetry.space_group_name_H-M   'P 1'
#
loop_
_entity.id
_entity.type
_entity.pdbx_description
1 polymer ?
#
loop_
_entity_poly.entity_id
_entity_poly.type
_entity_poly.pdbx_seq_one_letter_code
_entity_poly.pdbx_strand_id
1 'polypeptide(L)'
;SFIENIQRKNLDFIEEAEGYGSFIEDFGMSIDEISEKTGVNTSVIRKKLKILDLSEEDIRLVRENKLTDGHVLSALKIHDADIRSTVLYDMAEQDMTVKKADDYVEKILLCMRFGHHGQKVKSSFNDFKLFTNSIKQSVDAVRKAGIPAYYDISEKSDAIEINIKIRIPETE
;
A
#
# COMPACT_ATOMS: atom_id res chain seq x y z
N SER A 1 25.47 24.38 -0.76
CA SER A 1 25.63 23.31 0.24
C SER A 1 24.58 22.25 -0.02
N PHE A 2 24.88 20.97 0.28
CA PHE A 2 23.96 19.84 0.05
C PHE A 2 22.65 20.01 0.86
N ILE A 3 22.74 20.59 2.04
CA ILE A 3 21.57 20.95 2.88
C ILE A 3 20.68 21.99 2.19
N GLU A 4 21.29 22.97 1.54
CA GLU A 4 20.59 23.97 0.74
C GLU A 4 19.83 23.34 -0.44
N ASN A 5 20.38 22.25 -1.00
CA ASN A 5 19.76 21.52 -2.10
C ASN A 5 18.48 20.79 -1.67
N ILE A 6 18.47 20.20 -0.46
CA ILE A 6 17.26 19.57 0.13
C ILE A 6 16.22 20.62 0.56
N GLN A 7 16.66 21.81 0.93
CA GLN A 7 15.76 22.94 1.28
C GLN A 7 15.22 23.69 0.06
N ARG A 8 15.56 23.30 -1.16
CA ARG A 8 14.97 23.85 -2.38
C ARG A 8 13.48 23.51 -2.45
N LYS A 9 12.65 24.55 -2.65
CA LYS A 9 11.17 24.47 -2.70
C LYS A 9 10.56 23.58 -3.79
N ASN A 10 11.36 22.85 -4.58
CA ASN A 10 10.90 22.07 -5.76
C ASN A 10 11.42 20.64 -5.79
N LEU A 11 11.93 20.09 -4.67
CA LEU A 11 12.24 18.67 -4.61
C LEU A 11 10.96 17.85 -4.54
N ASP A 12 10.88 16.82 -5.35
CA ASP A 12 9.92 15.76 -5.20
C ASP A 12 10.19 15.01 -3.87
N PHE A 13 9.16 14.44 -3.25
CA PHE A 13 9.27 13.79 -1.94
C PHE A 13 10.19 12.56 -1.97
N ILE A 14 10.43 11.96 -3.14
CA ILE A 14 11.37 10.86 -3.36
C ILE A 14 12.80 11.40 -3.35
N GLU A 15 13.06 12.48 -4.08
CA GLU A 15 14.37 13.16 -4.08
C GLU A 15 14.75 13.64 -2.67
N GLU A 16 13.77 14.08 -1.90
CA GLU A 16 13.98 14.46 -0.49
C GLU A 16 14.36 13.23 0.35
N ALA A 17 13.71 12.08 0.12
CA ALA A 17 14.06 10.81 0.79
C ALA A 17 15.48 10.35 0.41
N GLU A 18 15.83 10.41 -0.88
CA GLU A 18 17.17 10.10 -1.40
C GLU A 18 18.22 11.01 -0.76
N GLY A 19 17.91 12.30 -0.59
CA GLY A 19 18.79 13.24 0.10
C GLY A 19 19.05 12.87 1.55
N TYR A 20 18.02 12.45 2.30
CA TYR A 20 18.21 11.95 3.66
C TYR A 20 19.00 10.64 3.70
N GLY A 21 18.78 9.73 2.74
CA GLY A 21 19.55 8.50 2.59
C GLY A 21 21.04 8.78 2.39
N SER A 22 21.38 9.71 1.49
CA SER A 22 22.78 10.12 1.24
C SER A 22 23.45 10.72 2.46
N PHE A 23 22.74 11.44 3.33
CA PHE A 23 23.33 11.92 4.58
C PHE A 23 23.78 10.77 5.49
N ILE A 24 23.04 9.68 5.49
CA ILE A 24 23.38 8.49 6.30
C ILE A 24 24.51 7.70 5.63
N GLU A 25 24.38 7.41 4.33
CA GLU A 25 25.27 6.51 3.61
C GLU A 25 26.63 7.14 3.29
N ASP A 26 26.61 8.39 2.76
CA ASP A 26 27.83 9.06 2.29
C ASP A 26 28.56 9.80 3.41
N PHE A 27 27.80 10.34 4.38
CA PHE A 27 28.37 11.19 5.44
C PHE A 27 28.32 10.55 6.83
N GLY A 28 27.75 9.36 6.98
CA GLY A 28 27.67 8.63 8.25
C GLY A 28 26.87 9.35 9.33
N MET A 29 25.97 10.25 8.94
CA MET A 29 25.19 11.06 9.88
C MET A 29 24.06 10.23 10.51
N SER A 30 23.83 10.44 11.79
CA SER A 30 22.66 9.93 12.48
C SER A 30 21.41 10.75 12.14
N ILE A 31 20.23 10.15 12.33
CA ILE A 31 18.94 10.84 12.10
C ILE A 31 18.81 12.08 13.00
N ASP A 32 19.37 12.03 14.22
CA ASP A 32 19.32 13.15 15.14
C ASP A 32 20.19 14.32 14.63
N GLU A 33 21.40 14.04 14.12
CA GLU A 33 22.28 15.06 13.50
C GLU A 33 21.64 15.67 12.24
N ILE A 34 20.94 14.84 11.42
CA ILE A 34 20.20 15.33 10.27
C ILE A 34 19.06 16.26 10.72
N SER A 35 18.32 15.86 11.76
CA SER A 35 17.25 16.67 12.34
C SER A 35 17.74 18.03 12.84
N GLU A 36 18.87 18.07 13.58
CA GLU A 36 19.48 19.31 14.06
C GLU A 36 19.90 20.22 12.91
N LYS A 37 20.52 19.67 11.86
CA LYS A 37 21.02 20.45 10.73
C LYS A 37 19.93 20.94 9.78
N THR A 38 18.86 20.18 9.60
CA THR A 38 17.77 20.50 8.67
C THR A 38 16.61 21.23 9.33
N GLY A 39 16.47 21.11 10.65
CA GLY A 39 15.31 21.58 11.39
C GLY A 39 14.07 20.69 11.23
N VAL A 40 14.19 19.53 10.57
CA VAL A 40 13.09 18.59 10.32
C VAL A 40 13.03 17.57 11.43
N ASN A 41 11.85 17.29 11.96
CA ASN A 41 11.66 16.33 13.04
C ASN A 41 12.12 14.92 12.64
N THR A 42 12.77 14.22 13.56
CA THR A 42 13.31 12.85 13.35
C THR A 42 12.23 11.86 12.88
N SER A 43 10.98 12.00 13.35
CA SER A 43 9.87 11.15 12.93
C SER A 43 9.49 11.36 11.45
N VAL A 44 9.62 12.57 10.94
CA VAL A 44 9.40 12.90 9.53
C VAL A 44 10.51 12.32 8.68
N ILE A 45 11.78 12.48 9.10
CA ILE A 45 12.94 11.91 8.41
C ILE A 45 12.81 10.39 8.32
N ARG A 46 12.46 9.71 9.43
CA ARG A 46 12.24 8.25 9.43
C ARG A 46 11.14 7.81 8.47
N LYS A 47 10.04 8.56 8.36
CA LYS A 47 8.97 8.26 7.41
C LYS A 47 9.44 8.40 5.97
N LYS A 48 10.22 9.44 5.68
CA LYS A 48 10.77 9.65 4.33
C LYS A 48 11.79 8.58 3.95
N LEU A 49 12.67 8.19 4.85
CA LEU A 49 13.62 7.10 4.62
C LEU A 49 12.93 5.77 4.26
N LYS A 50 11.74 5.50 4.78
CA LYS A 50 10.96 4.31 4.39
C LYS A 50 10.55 4.31 2.91
N ILE A 51 10.49 5.46 2.25
CA ILE A 51 10.17 5.55 0.83
C ILE A 51 11.25 4.86 -0.01
N LEU A 52 12.49 4.81 0.49
CA LEU A 52 13.62 4.13 -0.15
C LEU A 52 13.48 2.59 -0.14
N ASP A 53 12.53 2.04 0.60
CA ASP A 53 12.19 0.60 0.57
C ASP A 53 11.39 0.20 -0.68
N LEU A 54 10.99 1.16 -1.53
CA LEU A 54 10.33 0.89 -2.79
C LEU A 54 11.31 0.39 -3.85
N SER A 55 10.83 -0.50 -4.73
CA SER A 55 11.58 -0.89 -5.93
C SER A 55 11.68 0.27 -6.92
N GLU A 56 12.67 0.21 -7.82
CA GLU A 56 12.79 1.21 -8.89
C GLU A 56 11.55 1.25 -9.81
N GLU A 57 10.87 0.12 -9.97
CA GLU A 57 9.64 0.02 -10.74
C GLU A 57 8.49 0.73 -10.03
N ASP A 58 8.36 0.54 -8.72
CA ASP A 58 7.36 1.23 -7.90
C ASP A 58 7.62 2.75 -7.89
N ILE A 59 8.87 3.17 -7.79
CA ILE A 59 9.25 4.60 -7.87
C ILE A 59 8.85 5.21 -9.21
N ARG A 60 9.09 4.50 -10.31
CA ARG A 60 8.64 4.95 -11.65
C ARG A 60 7.13 5.08 -11.71
N LEU A 61 6.40 4.05 -11.28
CA LEU A 61 4.94 4.05 -11.24
C LEU A 61 4.40 5.24 -10.44
N VAL A 62 4.97 5.49 -9.27
CA VAL A 62 4.60 6.61 -8.38
C VAL A 62 4.80 7.95 -9.08
N ARG A 63 5.94 8.15 -9.75
CA ARG A 63 6.24 9.39 -10.48
C ARG A 63 5.34 9.60 -11.69
N GLU A 64 5.15 8.57 -12.52
CA GLU A 64 4.35 8.63 -13.75
C GLU A 64 2.88 8.93 -13.44
N ASN A 65 2.34 8.37 -12.38
CA ASN A 65 0.94 8.52 -11.98
C ASN A 65 0.71 9.62 -10.94
N LYS A 66 1.75 10.39 -10.59
CA LYS A 66 1.68 11.51 -9.63
C LYS A 66 1.09 11.10 -8.26
N LEU A 67 1.39 9.88 -7.83
CA LEU A 67 1.04 9.46 -6.48
C LEU A 67 1.82 10.31 -5.48
N THR A 68 1.18 10.67 -4.37
CA THR A 68 1.81 11.51 -3.33
C THR A 68 2.50 10.65 -2.26
N ASP A 69 3.29 11.31 -1.41
CA ASP A 69 3.90 10.68 -0.23
C ASP A 69 2.87 9.98 0.67
N GLY A 70 1.66 10.52 0.79
CA GLY A 70 0.58 9.89 1.54
C GLY A 70 0.17 8.52 0.97
N HIS A 71 0.10 8.38 -0.36
CA HIS A 71 -0.18 7.10 -1.02
C HIS A 71 0.93 6.08 -0.74
N VAL A 72 2.18 6.51 -0.91
CA VAL A 72 3.36 5.66 -0.70
C VAL A 72 3.47 5.22 0.75
N LEU A 73 3.31 6.13 1.70
CA LEU A 73 3.37 5.81 3.13
C LEU A 73 2.24 4.86 3.56
N SER A 74 1.09 4.96 2.93
CA SER A 74 0.00 4.02 3.15
C SER A 74 0.35 2.63 2.62
N ALA A 75 0.87 2.52 1.39
CA ALA A 75 1.30 1.26 0.79
C ALA A 75 2.44 0.59 1.58
N LEU A 76 3.37 1.37 2.14
CA LEU A 76 4.50 0.88 2.95
C LEU A 76 4.09 0.23 4.28
N LYS A 77 2.82 0.30 4.69
CA LYS A 77 2.27 -0.51 5.78
C LYS A 77 2.25 -2.01 5.42
N ILE A 78 2.24 -2.33 4.11
CA ILE A 78 2.28 -3.70 3.58
C ILE A 78 3.74 -4.10 3.43
N HIS A 79 4.18 -5.10 4.21
CA HIS A 79 5.56 -5.57 4.20
C HIS A 79 5.91 -6.42 2.98
N ASP A 80 4.93 -7.14 2.44
CA ASP A 80 5.09 -7.95 1.22
C ASP A 80 5.26 -7.03 0.00
N ALA A 81 6.39 -7.16 -0.70
CA ALA A 81 6.75 -6.28 -1.81
C ALA A 81 5.82 -6.45 -3.01
N ASP A 82 5.43 -7.69 -3.35
CA ASP A 82 4.58 -7.97 -4.50
C ASP A 82 3.16 -7.43 -4.29
N ILE A 83 2.62 -7.63 -3.10
CA ILE A 83 1.30 -7.09 -2.73
C ILE A 83 1.36 -5.56 -2.70
N ARG A 84 2.43 -4.98 -2.17
CA ARG A 84 2.62 -3.52 -2.13
C ARG A 84 2.66 -2.91 -3.53
N SER A 85 3.43 -3.50 -4.46
CA SER A 85 3.49 -3.06 -5.86
C SER A 85 2.11 -3.13 -6.53
N THR A 86 1.37 -4.22 -6.32
CA THR A 86 -0.01 -4.35 -6.82
C THR A 86 -0.92 -3.25 -6.26
N VAL A 87 -0.80 -2.95 -4.98
CA VAL A 87 -1.60 -1.89 -4.32
C VAL A 87 -1.27 -0.52 -4.87
N LEU A 88 0.00 -0.21 -5.11
CA LEU A 88 0.41 1.05 -5.73
C LEU A 88 -0.15 1.18 -7.15
N TYR A 89 -0.14 0.09 -7.93
CA TYR A 89 -0.74 0.04 -9.25
C TYR A 89 -2.26 0.31 -9.19
N ASP A 90 -2.99 -0.35 -8.27
CA ASP A 90 -4.42 -0.15 -8.07
C ASP A 90 -4.76 1.30 -7.67
N MET A 91 -3.93 1.90 -6.80
CA MET A 91 -4.08 3.31 -6.41
C MET A 91 -3.97 4.25 -7.61
N ALA A 92 -3.02 3.98 -8.50
CA ALA A 92 -2.80 4.75 -9.72
C ALA A 92 -3.93 4.55 -10.73
N GLU A 93 -4.32 3.29 -11.01
CA GLU A 93 -5.34 2.96 -11.98
C GLU A 93 -6.73 3.52 -11.64
N GLN A 94 -7.05 3.54 -10.34
CA GLN A 94 -8.34 4.00 -9.84
C GLN A 94 -8.35 5.48 -9.42
N ASP A 95 -7.25 6.19 -9.64
CA ASP A 95 -7.07 7.60 -9.25
C ASP A 95 -7.56 7.83 -7.79
N MET A 96 -7.03 7.00 -6.89
CA MET A 96 -7.48 7.04 -5.50
C MET A 96 -6.99 8.31 -4.81
N THR A 97 -7.83 8.89 -3.97
CA THR A 97 -7.36 9.90 -3.00
C THR A 97 -6.57 9.22 -1.89
N VAL A 98 -5.69 9.95 -1.19
CA VAL A 98 -4.91 9.41 -0.06
C VAL A 98 -5.79 8.70 0.96
N LYS A 99 -6.96 9.27 1.27
CA LYS A 99 -7.92 8.65 2.19
C LYS A 99 -8.46 7.31 1.68
N LYS A 100 -8.84 7.24 0.41
CA LYS A 100 -9.30 5.99 -0.21
C LYS A 100 -8.20 4.94 -0.26
N ALA A 101 -6.97 5.38 -0.55
CA ALA A 101 -5.80 4.53 -0.55
C ALA A 101 -5.52 3.94 0.84
N ASP A 102 -5.61 4.76 1.87
CA ASP A 102 -5.43 4.32 3.26
C ASP A 102 -6.51 3.30 3.67
N ASP A 103 -7.78 3.59 3.39
CA ASP A 103 -8.90 2.66 3.63
C ASP A 103 -8.74 1.34 2.84
N TYR A 104 -8.17 1.41 1.63
CA TYR A 104 -7.90 0.24 0.79
C TYR A 104 -6.79 -0.63 1.39
N VAL A 105 -5.68 -0.01 1.79
CA VAL A 105 -4.57 -0.70 2.46
C VAL A 105 -5.01 -1.36 3.76
N GLU A 106 -5.80 -0.68 4.60
CA GLU A 106 -6.31 -1.26 5.84
C GLU A 106 -7.17 -2.51 5.59
N LYS A 107 -7.99 -2.52 4.52
CA LYS A 107 -8.75 -3.70 4.12
C LYS A 107 -7.85 -4.86 3.71
N ILE A 108 -6.79 -4.59 2.94
CA ILE A 108 -5.82 -5.60 2.52
C ILE A 108 -5.09 -6.18 3.73
N LEU A 109 -4.61 -5.32 4.65
CA LEU A 109 -3.95 -5.76 5.87
C LEU A 109 -4.87 -6.62 6.74
N LEU A 110 -6.15 -6.28 6.79
CA LEU A 110 -7.17 -7.08 7.47
C LEU A 110 -7.30 -8.46 6.82
N CYS A 111 -7.42 -8.51 5.49
CA CYS A 111 -7.47 -9.77 4.74
C CYS A 111 -6.20 -10.63 4.95
N MET A 112 -5.03 -10.02 4.93
CA MET A 112 -3.76 -10.71 5.18
C MET A 112 -3.69 -11.29 6.60
N ARG A 113 -4.18 -10.55 7.58
CA ARG A 113 -4.22 -10.99 8.99
C ARG A 113 -5.13 -12.21 9.18
N PHE A 114 -6.27 -12.24 8.50
CA PHE A 114 -7.19 -13.39 8.57
C PHE A 114 -6.73 -14.57 7.70
N GLY A 115 -6.01 -14.32 6.59
CA GLY A 115 -5.49 -15.37 5.69
C GLY A 115 -4.31 -16.15 6.24
N HIS A 116 -3.57 -15.61 7.22
CA HIS A 116 -2.32 -16.22 7.71
C HIS A 116 -2.40 -16.89 9.08
N HIS A 117 -3.54 -16.86 9.80
CA HIS A 117 -3.58 -17.40 11.15
C HIS A 117 -4.73 -18.37 11.37
N GLY A 118 -4.36 -19.65 11.51
CA GLY A 118 -5.13 -20.64 12.27
C GLY A 118 -5.15 -20.33 13.78
N GLN A 119 -4.96 -19.09 14.20
CA GLN A 119 -5.14 -18.66 15.58
C GLN A 119 -6.54 -18.13 15.77
N LYS A 120 -7.22 -18.62 16.82
CA LYS A 120 -8.54 -18.16 17.26
C LYS A 120 -8.54 -16.63 17.45
N VAL A 121 -8.85 -15.89 16.41
CA VAL A 121 -9.17 -14.48 16.53
C VAL A 121 -10.59 -14.41 17.05
N LYS A 122 -10.79 -13.75 18.20
CA LYS A 122 -12.12 -13.24 18.58
C LYS A 122 -12.44 -12.09 17.61
N SER A 123 -12.76 -12.43 16.36
CA SER A 123 -13.17 -11.43 15.40
C SER A 123 -14.61 -11.05 15.65
N SER A 124 -14.88 -9.78 15.65
CA SER A 124 -16.21 -9.22 15.69
C SER A 124 -16.97 -9.64 14.41
N PHE A 125 -18.25 -9.89 14.49
CA PHE A 125 -19.13 -10.18 13.34
C PHE A 125 -19.03 -9.11 12.23
N ASN A 126 -18.67 -7.88 12.60
CA ASN A 126 -18.40 -6.79 11.65
C ASN A 126 -17.16 -7.03 10.78
N ASP A 127 -16.13 -7.72 11.30
CA ASP A 127 -14.90 -7.99 10.55
C ASP A 127 -15.16 -9.00 9.43
N PHE A 128 -16.02 -9.99 9.67
CA PHE A 128 -16.45 -10.93 8.63
C PHE A 128 -17.28 -10.27 7.52
N LYS A 129 -18.14 -9.31 7.87
CA LYS A 129 -18.89 -8.53 6.88
C LYS A 129 -17.96 -7.70 5.99
N LEU A 130 -16.94 -7.09 6.55
CA LEU A 130 -15.94 -6.34 5.79
C LEU A 130 -15.17 -7.26 4.83
N PHE A 131 -14.77 -8.44 5.30
CA PHE A 131 -14.10 -9.45 4.49
C PHE A 131 -14.98 -9.96 3.34
N THR A 132 -16.21 -10.38 3.62
CA THR A 132 -17.14 -10.86 2.59
C THR A 132 -17.49 -9.78 1.58
N ASN A 133 -17.61 -8.51 2.00
CA ASN A 133 -17.83 -7.38 1.11
C ASN A 133 -16.62 -7.11 0.20
N SER A 134 -15.38 -7.27 0.69
CA SER A 134 -14.18 -7.14 -0.14
C SER A 134 -14.13 -8.20 -1.23
N ILE A 135 -14.43 -9.45 -0.90
CA ILE A 135 -14.53 -10.55 -1.89
C ILE A 135 -15.61 -10.24 -2.94
N LYS A 136 -16.79 -9.79 -2.51
CA LYS A 136 -17.86 -9.39 -3.40
C LYS A 136 -17.43 -8.30 -4.38
N GLN A 137 -16.78 -7.24 -3.87
CA GLN A 137 -16.28 -6.15 -4.70
C GLN A 137 -15.22 -6.62 -5.71
N SER A 138 -14.33 -7.53 -5.32
CA SER A 138 -13.33 -8.12 -6.21
C SER A 138 -13.96 -8.93 -7.33
N VAL A 139 -14.97 -9.77 -7.02
CA VAL A 139 -15.70 -10.52 -8.04
C VAL A 139 -16.50 -9.61 -8.96
N ASP A 140 -17.12 -8.55 -8.43
CA ASP A 140 -17.85 -7.56 -9.22
C ASP A 140 -16.91 -6.76 -10.16
N ALA A 141 -15.66 -6.50 -9.75
CA ALA A 141 -14.64 -5.89 -10.60
C ALA A 141 -14.28 -6.80 -11.78
N VAL A 142 -14.09 -8.11 -11.53
CA VAL A 142 -13.85 -9.12 -12.58
C VAL A 142 -15.02 -9.19 -13.57
N ARG A 143 -16.28 -9.12 -13.07
CA ARG A 143 -17.48 -9.05 -13.95
C ARG A 143 -17.50 -7.80 -14.80
N LYS A 144 -17.15 -6.63 -14.23
CA LYS A 144 -17.08 -5.36 -14.97
C LYS A 144 -15.98 -5.39 -16.04
N ALA A 145 -14.94 -6.16 -15.85
CA ALA A 145 -13.91 -6.41 -16.87
C ALA A 145 -14.38 -7.38 -17.98
N GLY A 146 -15.65 -7.82 -17.97
CA GLY A 146 -16.22 -8.69 -19.00
C GLY A 146 -15.96 -10.19 -18.77
N ILE A 147 -15.36 -10.57 -17.64
CA ILE A 147 -15.09 -11.98 -17.31
C ILE A 147 -16.26 -12.54 -16.49
N PRO A 148 -16.92 -13.64 -16.94
CA PRO A 148 -18.00 -14.24 -16.19
C PRO A 148 -17.51 -14.79 -14.85
N ALA A 149 -17.95 -14.18 -13.77
CA ALA A 149 -17.61 -14.58 -12.41
C ALA A 149 -18.87 -14.65 -11.54
N TYR A 150 -18.95 -15.65 -10.69
CA TYR A 150 -20.06 -15.91 -9.78
C TYR A 150 -19.50 -16.11 -8.38
N TYR A 151 -20.23 -15.64 -7.39
CA TYR A 151 -19.94 -15.95 -5.98
C TYR A 151 -21.24 -16.32 -5.27
N ASP A 152 -21.11 -17.18 -4.30
CA ASP A 152 -22.14 -17.55 -3.36
C ASP A 152 -21.57 -17.56 -1.96
N ILE A 153 -22.31 -17.01 -0.99
CA ILE A 153 -21.90 -16.92 0.40
C ILE A 153 -22.99 -17.57 1.24
N SER A 154 -22.64 -18.61 1.96
CA SER A 154 -23.53 -19.30 2.90
C SER A 154 -22.95 -19.26 4.32
N GLU A 155 -23.78 -18.81 5.26
CA GLU A 155 -23.45 -18.84 6.69
C GLU A 155 -23.92 -20.16 7.30
N LYS A 156 -22.99 -20.87 7.96
CA LYS A 156 -23.24 -22.02 8.81
C LYS A 156 -23.01 -21.67 10.27
N SER A 157 -23.40 -22.54 11.18
CA SER A 157 -23.28 -22.31 12.63
C SER A 157 -21.82 -22.10 13.10
N ASP A 158 -20.84 -22.62 12.37
CA ASP A 158 -19.43 -22.66 12.73
C ASP A 158 -18.50 -22.16 11.60
N ALA A 159 -19.06 -21.81 10.42
CA ALA A 159 -18.29 -21.40 9.25
C ALA A 159 -19.08 -20.48 8.33
N ILE A 160 -18.36 -19.64 7.60
CA ILE A 160 -18.86 -18.95 6.41
C ILE A 160 -18.22 -19.63 5.20
N GLU A 161 -19.04 -20.22 4.33
CA GLU A 161 -18.58 -20.80 3.08
C GLU A 161 -18.72 -19.77 1.96
N ILE A 162 -17.64 -19.56 1.22
CA ILE A 162 -17.61 -18.65 0.08
C ILE A 162 -17.16 -19.45 -1.15
N ASN A 163 -18.05 -19.56 -2.12
CA ASN A 163 -17.78 -20.23 -3.39
C ASN A 163 -17.61 -19.18 -4.48
N ILE A 164 -16.46 -19.16 -5.12
CA ILE A 164 -16.16 -18.25 -6.23
C ILE A 164 -15.87 -19.10 -7.47
N LYS A 165 -16.57 -18.80 -8.58
CA LYS A 165 -16.36 -19.42 -9.88
C LYS A 165 -16.08 -18.36 -10.92
N ILE A 166 -14.89 -18.40 -11.51
CA ILE A 166 -14.47 -17.53 -12.61
C ILE A 166 -14.30 -18.40 -13.85
N ARG A 167 -14.97 -18.05 -14.96
CA ARG A 167 -14.76 -18.74 -16.23
C ARG A 167 -13.58 -18.11 -16.94
N ILE A 168 -12.59 -18.94 -17.27
CA ILE A 168 -11.48 -18.55 -18.12
C ILE A 168 -12.02 -18.54 -19.57
N PRO A 169 -11.91 -17.42 -20.31
CA PRO A 169 -12.27 -17.42 -21.72
C PRO A 169 -11.37 -18.44 -22.46
N GLU A 170 -12.01 -19.27 -23.31
CA GLU A 170 -11.24 -20.15 -24.19
C GLU A 170 -10.41 -19.26 -25.12
N THR A 171 -9.09 -19.41 -25.07
CA THR A 171 -8.17 -18.81 -26.04
C THR A 171 -8.37 -19.51 -27.37
N GLU A 172 -8.94 -18.81 -28.36
CA GLU A 172 -8.85 -19.21 -29.78
C GLU A 172 -7.42 -19.19 -30.29
#